data_8a67222a36d7b3c1215c56925609341e
#
_entry.id   8a67222a36d7b3c1215c56925609341e
#
_cell.length_a   1.000
_cell.length_b   1.000
_cell.length_c   1.000
_cell.angle_alpha   90.00
_cell.angle_beta   90.00
_cell.angle_gamma   90.00
#
_symmetry.space_group_name_H-M   'P 1'
#
loop_
_entity.id
_entity.type
_entity.pdbx_description
1 polymer ?
#
loop_
_entity_poly.entity_id
_entity_poly.type
_entity_poly.pdbx_seq_one_letter_code
_entity_poly.pdbx_strand_id
1 'polypeptide(L)'
;MLSRDNLKEFDKNGYFIIKGLFSIEELQPLINESETFSSHPSKFSVKDAKGNPAQLISWTHLANDFIGVLPRLKKMVSIPEQILDKEVSHWHSKISFKNPGSKSGWDWHQDFGHWYREGCLSPDMLSIGIALTPMNQDNGSLNFIRCSHKFGRIDHVPTGHSNSADPEYVTEALKRYEVVPCILNPGDAVVFHCNLLHGSGPNLTEKHRSLIMLSLIHI
;
A
#
# COMPACT_ATOMS: atom_id res chain seq x y z
N MET A 1 -11.35 -15.46 -9.05
CA MET A 1 -12.47 -14.51 -9.22
C MET A 1 -12.85 -13.95 -7.86
N LEU A 2 -13.03 -12.63 -7.76
CA LEU A 2 -13.47 -12.00 -6.51
C LEU A 2 -14.90 -12.46 -6.16
N SER A 3 -15.17 -12.60 -4.88
CA SER A 3 -16.53 -12.86 -4.41
C SER A 3 -17.39 -11.58 -4.48
N ARG A 4 -18.72 -11.74 -4.50
CA ARG A 4 -19.62 -10.59 -4.39
C ARG A 4 -19.41 -9.82 -3.09
N ASP A 5 -18.98 -10.49 -2.04
CA ASP A 5 -18.75 -9.84 -0.74
C ASP A 5 -17.47 -9.01 -0.76
N ASN A 6 -16.41 -9.45 -1.47
CA ASN A 6 -15.21 -8.61 -1.68
C ASN A 6 -15.57 -7.29 -2.38
N LEU A 7 -16.39 -7.34 -3.43
CA LEU A 7 -16.82 -6.13 -4.15
C LEU A 7 -17.68 -5.21 -3.27
N LYS A 8 -18.59 -5.78 -2.47
CA LYS A 8 -19.38 -5.00 -1.48
C LYS A 8 -18.49 -4.37 -0.41
N GLU A 9 -17.50 -5.11 0.10
CA GLU A 9 -16.56 -4.56 1.07
C GLU A 9 -15.73 -3.43 0.50
N PHE A 10 -15.24 -3.58 -0.73
CA PHE A 10 -14.52 -2.52 -1.43
C PHE A 10 -15.37 -1.27 -1.59
N ASP A 11 -16.60 -1.39 -2.09
CA ASP A 11 -17.49 -0.25 -2.22
C ASP A 11 -17.86 0.40 -0.88
N LYS A 12 -18.11 -0.42 0.15
CA LYS A 12 -18.50 0.08 1.47
C LYS A 12 -17.34 0.68 2.25
N ASN A 13 -16.23 -0.04 2.35
CA ASN A 13 -15.12 0.26 3.27
C ASN A 13 -13.94 0.94 2.57
N GLY A 14 -13.83 0.80 1.24
CA GLY A 14 -12.69 1.25 0.45
C GLY A 14 -11.54 0.25 0.37
N TYR A 15 -11.68 -0.90 1.01
CA TYR A 15 -10.69 -1.99 1.00
C TYR A 15 -11.31 -3.33 1.37
N PHE A 16 -10.60 -4.41 1.03
CA PHE A 16 -10.85 -5.76 1.55
C PHE A 16 -9.55 -6.57 1.59
N ILE A 17 -9.56 -7.68 2.31
CA ILE A 17 -8.41 -8.57 2.47
C ILE A 17 -8.69 -9.89 1.75
N ILE A 18 -7.70 -10.38 1.00
CA ILE A 18 -7.68 -11.72 0.42
C ILE A 18 -6.69 -12.55 1.22
N LYS A 19 -7.19 -13.55 1.93
CA LYS A 19 -6.35 -14.47 2.67
C LYS A 19 -5.69 -15.47 1.73
N GLY A 20 -4.36 -15.66 1.88
CA GLY A 20 -3.61 -16.64 1.13
C GLY A 20 -3.67 -16.43 -0.40
N LEU A 21 -3.65 -15.19 -0.89
CA LEU A 21 -3.58 -14.90 -2.33
C LEU A 21 -2.34 -15.56 -2.96
N PHE A 22 -1.26 -15.61 -2.21
CA PHE A 22 -0.05 -16.35 -2.53
C PHE A 22 0.25 -17.38 -1.45
N SER A 23 0.74 -18.55 -1.85
CA SER A 23 1.32 -19.48 -0.90
C SER A 23 2.69 -18.97 -0.42
N ILE A 24 3.18 -19.51 0.68
CA ILE A 24 4.51 -19.16 1.20
C ILE A 24 5.59 -19.59 0.20
N GLU A 25 5.40 -20.76 -0.44
CA GLU A 25 6.34 -21.28 -1.44
C GLU A 25 6.44 -20.37 -2.65
N GLU A 26 5.32 -19.79 -3.11
CA GLU A 26 5.32 -18.81 -4.22
C GLU A 26 6.10 -17.54 -3.87
N LEU A 27 6.06 -17.11 -2.61
CA LEU A 27 6.74 -15.89 -2.16
C LEU A 27 8.12 -16.14 -1.55
N GLN A 28 8.54 -17.41 -1.37
CA GLN A 28 9.77 -17.75 -0.67
C GLN A 28 11.02 -17.00 -1.16
N PRO A 29 11.23 -16.79 -2.49
CA PRO A 29 12.37 -16.00 -2.96
C PRO A 29 12.37 -14.58 -2.39
N LEU A 30 11.24 -13.87 -2.41
CA LEU A 30 11.12 -12.52 -1.88
C LEU A 30 11.15 -12.47 -0.35
N ILE A 31 10.61 -13.48 0.32
CA ILE A 31 10.68 -13.59 1.78
C ILE A 31 12.14 -13.71 2.20
N ASN A 32 12.94 -14.54 1.53
CA ASN A 32 14.37 -14.69 1.81
C ASN A 32 15.14 -13.38 1.54
N GLU A 33 14.83 -12.68 0.45
CA GLU A 33 15.45 -11.41 0.13
C GLU A 33 15.04 -10.29 1.11
N SER A 34 13.87 -10.41 1.74
CA SER A 34 13.34 -9.35 2.60
C SER A 34 14.25 -9.01 3.79
N GLU A 35 15.07 -9.94 4.24
CA GLU A 35 16.07 -9.72 5.29
C GLU A 35 17.21 -8.80 4.83
N THR A 36 17.47 -8.73 3.54
CA THR A 36 18.55 -7.94 2.94
C THR A 36 18.09 -6.64 2.30
N PHE A 37 16.80 -6.32 2.29
CA PHE A 37 16.28 -5.09 1.68
C PHE A 37 16.89 -3.82 2.26
N SER A 38 17.29 -3.84 3.53
CA SER A 38 17.98 -2.72 4.16
C SER A 38 19.35 -2.40 3.55
N SER A 39 19.98 -3.34 2.86
CA SER A 39 21.25 -3.18 2.16
C SER A 39 21.12 -3.18 0.63
N HIS A 40 19.90 -3.26 0.09
CA HIS A 40 19.68 -3.33 -1.35
C HIS A 40 20.18 -2.05 -2.06
N PRO A 41 20.92 -2.15 -3.19
CA PRO A 41 21.54 -1.00 -3.85
C PRO A 41 20.53 0.04 -4.38
N SER A 42 19.31 -0.40 -4.75
CA SER A 42 18.24 0.49 -5.21
C SER A 42 17.38 1.04 -4.06
N LYS A 43 17.76 0.81 -2.82
CA LYS A 43 17.07 1.35 -1.67
C LYS A 43 17.20 2.88 -1.62
N PHE A 44 16.12 3.54 -1.33
CA PHE A 44 16.11 4.96 -0.98
C PHE A 44 15.19 5.23 0.21
N SER A 45 15.22 6.44 0.70
CA SER A 45 14.41 6.85 1.84
C SER A 45 13.67 8.13 1.53
N VAL A 46 12.41 8.17 1.96
CA VAL A 46 11.64 9.41 2.07
C VAL A 46 11.47 9.75 3.55
N LYS A 47 11.34 11.01 3.88
CA LYS A 47 11.14 11.42 5.28
C LYS A 47 9.66 11.47 5.60
N ASP A 48 9.28 10.97 6.78
CA ASP A 48 7.97 11.26 7.36
C ASP A 48 7.92 12.70 7.88
N ALA A 49 6.76 13.17 8.33
CA ALA A 49 6.57 14.53 8.83
C ALA A 49 7.53 14.89 9.98
N LYS A 50 7.97 13.91 10.77
CA LYS A 50 8.91 14.06 11.88
C LYS A 50 10.38 14.00 11.45
N GLY A 51 10.64 13.74 10.16
CA GLY A 51 11.99 13.63 9.60
C GLY A 51 12.62 12.25 9.70
N ASN A 52 11.89 11.22 10.16
CA ASN A 52 12.42 9.86 10.21
C ASN A 52 12.43 9.24 8.81
N PRO A 53 13.49 8.49 8.43
CA PRO A 53 13.60 7.89 7.11
C PRO A 53 12.69 6.65 6.98
N ALA A 54 11.67 6.73 6.12
CA ALA A 54 10.90 5.59 5.66
C ALA A 54 11.60 4.97 4.44
N GLN A 55 11.95 3.70 4.53
CA GLN A 55 12.76 3.01 3.53
C GLN A 55 11.90 2.25 2.53
N LEU A 56 12.29 2.31 1.27
CA LEU A 56 11.64 1.57 0.18
C LEU A 56 12.59 1.27 -0.98
N ILE A 57 12.15 0.31 -1.79
CA ILE A 57 12.65 0.01 -3.13
C ILE A 57 11.46 0.21 -4.06
N SER A 58 11.62 0.91 -5.19
CA SER A 58 10.52 1.17 -6.10
C SER A 58 10.95 0.94 -7.55
N TRP A 59 10.01 0.52 -8.39
CA TRP A 59 10.25 0.28 -9.82
C TRP A 59 8.98 0.53 -10.63
N THR A 60 9.19 0.91 -11.89
CA THR A 60 8.15 1.12 -12.91
C THR A 60 8.30 0.15 -14.07
N HIS A 61 9.51 -0.34 -14.34
CA HIS A 61 9.77 -1.29 -15.41
C HIS A 61 9.47 -2.72 -14.99
N LEU A 62 8.76 -3.43 -15.87
CA LEU A 62 8.43 -4.84 -15.69
C LEU A 62 9.51 -5.69 -16.37
N ALA A 63 10.58 -5.97 -15.65
CA ALA A 63 11.64 -6.90 -16.07
C ALA A 63 11.15 -8.37 -16.08
N ASN A 64 11.99 -9.28 -16.53
CA ASN A 64 11.70 -10.72 -16.52
C ASN A 64 12.22 -11.43 -15.26
N ASP A 65 12.44 -10.68 -14.18
CA ASP A 65 12.70 -11.18 -12.86
C ASP A 65 11.40 -11.40 -12.08
N PHE A 66 11.51 -11.93 -10.87
CA PHE A 66 10.35 -12.24 -10.04
C PHE A 66 9.50 -10.99 -9.74
N ILE A 67 10.14 -9.87 -9.45
CA ILE A 67 9.46 -8.61 -9.10
C ILE A 67 8.71 -8.05 -10.31
N GLY A 68 9.32 -8.10 -11.50
CA GLY A 68 8.71 -7.63 -12.74
C GLY A 68 7.59 -8.53 -13.27
N VAL A 69 7.63 -9.83 -12.94
CA VAL A 69 6.58 -10.79 -13.32
C VAL A 69 5.35 -10.67 -12.43
N LEU A 70 5.53 -10.37 -11.14
CA LEU A 70 4.46 -10.34 -10.14
C LEU A 70 3.24 -9.49 -10.57
N PRO A 71 3.39 -8.24 -11.05
CA PRO A 71 2.24 -7.42 -11.47
C PRO A 71 1.50 -7.97 -12.69
N ARG A 72 2.15 -8.82 -13.49
CA ARG A 72 1.60 -9.41 -14.72
C ARG A 72 0.88 -10.74 -14.50
N LEU A 73 0.96 -11.31 -13.30
CA LEU A 73 0.27 -12.56 -13.00
C LEU A 73 -1.24 -12.38 -13.13
N LYS A 74 -1.90 -13.34 -13.78
CA LYS A 74 -3.36 -13.31 -13.98
C LYS A 74 -4.12 -13.05 -12.67
N LYS A 75 -3.70 -13.67 -11.57
CA LYS A 75 -4.32 -13.45 -10.24
C LYS A 75 -4.15 -12.03 -9.71
N MET A 76 -3.15 -11.28 -10.20
CA MET A 76 -2.95 -9.86 -9.84
C MET A 76 -3.74 -8.94 -10.74
N VAL A 77 -3.68 -9.16 -12.05
CA VAL A 77 -4.36 -8.33 -13.06
C VAL A 77 -5.88 -8.47 -12.97
N SER A 78 -6.39 -9.69 -12.75
CA SER A 78 -7.85 -9.94 -12.69
C SER A 78 -8.56 -9.27 -11.51
N ILE A 79 -7.84 -8.88 -10.45
CA ILE A 79 -8.45 -8.18 -9.30
C ILE A 79 -8.90 -6.77 -9.70
N PRO A 80 -7.99 -5.88 -10.17
CA PRO A 80 -8.39 -4.54 -10.57
C PRO A 80 -9.33 -4.53 -11.79
N GLU A 81 -9.17 -5.43 -12.75
CA GLU A 81 -10.08 -5.54 -13.89
C GLU A 81 -11.53 -5.81 -13.46
N GLN A 82 -11.73 -6.69 -12.46
CA GLN A 82 -13.08 -6.96 -11.92
C GLN A 82 -13.66 -5.80 -11.12
N ILE A 83 -12.81 -4.98 -10.46
CA ILE A 83 -13.27 -3.85 -9.65
C ILE A 83 -13.56 -2.65 -10.53
N LEU A 84 -12.69 -2.37 -11.50
CA LEU A 84 -12.77 -1.20 -12.37
C LEU A 84 -13.64 -1.45 -13.62
N ASP A 85 -13.98 -2.73 -13.92
CA ASP A 85 -14.66 -3.15 -15.14
C ASP A 85 -13.97 -2.65 -16.42
N LYS A 86 -12.64 -2.70 -16.43
CA LYS A 86 -11.77 -2.14 -17.46
C LYS A 86 -10.42 -2.86 -17.50
N GLU A 87 -9.74 -2.80 -18.64
CA GLU A 87 -8.33 -3.22 -18.74
C GLU A 87 -7.44 -2.31 -17.89
N VAL A 88 -6.40 -2.90 -17.30
CA VAL A 88 -5.48 -2.19 -16.43
C VAL A 88 -4.03 -2.32 -16.88
N SER A 89 -3.24 -1.31 -16.54
CA SER A 89 -1.79 -1.34 -16.69
C SER A 89 -1.10 -1.16 -15.34
N HIS A 90 0.17 -1.54 -15.31
CA HIS A 90 1.02 -1.31 -14.16
C HIS A 90 1.43 0.17 -14.11
N TRP A 91 1.13 0.83 -13.00
CA TRP A 91 1.57 2.20 -12.76
C TRP A 91 2.95 2.22 -12.13
N HIS A 92 3.07 1.68 -10.92
CA HIS A 92 4.34 1.47 -10.26
C HIS A 92 4.23 0.41 -9.16
N SER A 93 5.37 -0.07 -8.71
CA SER A 93 5.47 -0.98 -7.56
C SER A 93 6.53 -0.50 -6.59
N LYS A 94 6.35 -0.86 -5.33
CA LYS A 94 7.33 -0.60 -4.27
C LYS A 94 7.34 -1.72 -3.22
N ILE A 95 8.49 -1.95 -2.63
CA ILE A 95 8.62 -2.69 -1.39
C ILE A 95 8.84 -1.67 -0.29
N SER A 96 7.91 -1.58 0.65
CA SER A 96 8.05 -0.80 1.86
C SER A 96 8.50 -1.70 2.99
N PHE A 97 9.62 -1.39 3.62
CA PHE A 97 10.14 -2.19 4.72
C PHE A 97 10.49 -1.32 5.91
N LYS A 98 10.37 -1.92 7.10
CA LYS A 98 10.68 -1.29 8.37
C LYS A 98 11.59 -2.20 9.17
N ASN A 99 12.81 -1.74 9.41
CA ASN A 99 13.76 -2.44 10.27
C ASN A 99 13.26 -2.50 11.71
N PRO A 100 13.77 -3.43 12.52
CA PRO A 100 13.50 -3.46 13.96
C PRO A 100 13.72 -2.09 14.60
N GLY A 101 12.80 -1.66 15.45
CA GLY A 101 12.87 -0.38 16.15
C GLY A 101 12.81 0.88 15.25
N SER A 102 12.44 0.74 13.99
CA SER A 102 12.31 1.89 13.06
C SER A 102 11.24 2.86 13.55
N LYS A 103 11.63 4.12 13.77
CA LYS A 103 10.71 5.20 14.18
C LYS A 103 9.90 5.78 13.04
N SER A 104 10.20 5.42 11.77
CA SER A 104 9.54 5.98 10.61
C SER A 104 8.10 5.50 10.45
N GLY A 105 7.25 6.42 10.02
CA GLY A 105 5.88 6.16 9.61
C GLY A 105 5.65 6.50 8.13
N TRP A 106 4.42 6.32 7.72
CA TRP A 106 3.85 6.98 6.54
C TRP A 106 2.72 7.85 7.05
N ASP A 107 2.82 9.15 6.80
CA ASP A 107 1.78 10.10 7.18
C ASP A 107 0.49 9.78 6.42
N TRP A 108 -0.66 10.22 6.95
CA TRP A 108 -1.94 9.99 6.31
C TRP A 108 -1.97 10.59 4.90
N HIS A 109 -2.24 9.76 3.91
CA HIS A 109 -2.26 10.15 2.51
C HIS A 109 -3.27 9.33 1.71
N GLN A 110 -3.57 9.80 0.53
CA GLN A 110 -4.24 9.06 -0.53
C GLN A 110 -3.23 8.83 -1.65
N ASP A 111 -3.16 7.63 -2.21
CA ASP A 111 -2.31 7.36 -3.37
C ASP A 111 -2.65 8.32 -4.53
N PHE A 112 -3.94 8.50 -4.82
CA PHE A 112 -4.38 9.41 -5.86
C PHE A 112 -4.03 10.88 -5.59
N GLY A 113 -3.92 11.30 -4.34
CA GLY A 113 -3.49 12.64 -3.97
C GLY A 113 -2.06 12.95 -4.43
N HIS A 114 -1.17 11.94 -4.45
CA HIS A 114 0.16 12.05 -5.02
C HIS A 114 0.12 11.96 -6.55
N TRP A 115 -0.50 10.92 -7.09
CA TRP A 115 -0.46 10.62 -8.52
C TRP A 115 -1.22 11.62 -9.39
N TYR A 116 -2.21 12.31 -8.84
CA TYR A 116 -2.86 13.42 -9.52
C TYR A 116 -1.86 14.50 -9.96
N ARG A 117 -0.86 14.78 -9.14
CA ARG A 117 0.22 15.73 -9.47
C ARG A 117 1.21 15.16 -10.50
N GLU A 118 1.25 13.85 -10.66
CA GLU A 118 2.07 13.15 -11.64
C GLU A 118 1.34 12.87 -12.96
N GLY A 119 0.14 13.44 -13.12
CA GLY A 119 -0.63 13.38 -14.36
C GLY A 119 -1.77 12.36 -14.39
N CYS A 120 -2.02 11.60 -13.33
CA CYS A 120 -3.20 10.76 -13.23
C CYS A 120 -4.43 11.61 -12.93
N LEU A 121 -5.27 11.85 -13.93
CA LEU A 121 -6.43 12.75 -13.79
C LEU A 121 -7.70 12.03 -13.31
N SER A 122 -7.76 10.70 -13.41
CA SER A 122 -8.90 9.88 -12.97
C SER A 122 -8.53 8.99 -11.79
N PRO A 123 -9.42 8.79 -10.81
CA PRO A 123 -9.22 7.84 -9.71
C PRO A 123 -9.49 6.38 -10.10
N ASP A 124 -9.51 6.05 -11.39
CA ASP A 124 -9.68 4.68 -11.91
C ASP A 124 -8.41 3.85 -11.67
N MET A 125 -8.06 3.69 -10.41
CA MET A 125 -6.87 2.99 -9.97
C MET A 125 -7.03 2.44 -8.55
N LEU A 126 -6.27 1.42 -8.25
CA LEU A 126 -6.22 0.82 -6.92
C LEU A 126 -4.82 0.30 -6.58
N SER A 127 -4.62 0.03 -5.31
CA SER A 127 -3.38 -0.55 -4.80
C SER A 127 -3.63 -1.92 -4.20
N ILE A 128 -2.68 -2.83 -4.42
CA ILE A 128 -2.66 -4.17 -3.83
C ILE A 128 -1.40 -4.30 -2.99
N GLY A 129 -1.57 -4.53 -1.69
CA GLY A 129 -0.47 -4.79 -0.76
C GLY A 129 -0.36 -6.27 -0.45
N ILE A 130 0.81 -6.89 -0.65
CA ILE A 130 1.09 -8.29 -0.36
C ILE A 130 2.08 -8.37 0.80
N ALA A 131 1.69 -9.02 1.89
CA ALA A 131 2.54 -9.18 3.05
C ALA A 131 3.63 -10.24 2.80
N LEU A 132 4.90 -9.86 2.98
CA LEU A 132 6.04 -10.81 2.99
C LEU A 132 6.35 -11.30 4.41
N THR A 133 6.05 -10.49 5.41
CA THR A 133 6.21 -10.79 6.83
C THR A 133 4.89 -10.55 7.56
N PRO A 134 4.67 -11.12 8.76
CA PRO A 134 3.47 -10.82 9.54
C PRO A 134 3.32 -9.30 9.75
N MET A 135 2.11 -8.79 9.58
CA MET A 135 1.78 -7.37 9.79
C MET A 135 0.79 -7.24 10.94
N ASN A 136 1.12 -6.41 11.92
CA ASN A 136 0.29 -6.08 13.07
C ASN A 136 0.49 -4.63 13.52
N GLN A 137 -0.24 -4.19 14.53
CA GLN A 137 -0.16 -2.80 15.01
C GLN A 137 1.23 -2.42 15.52
N ASP A 138 1.94 -3.36 16.18
CA ASP A 138 3.21 -3.07 16.84
C ASP A 138 4.37 -2.95 15.85
N ASN A 139 4.27 -3.59 14.67
CA ASN A 139 5.33 -3.56 13.66
C ASN A 139 5.08 -2.57 12.51
N GLY A 140 4.14 -1.64 12.70
CA GLY A 140 3.86 -0.58 11.75
C GLY A 140 3.10 -1.06 10.52
N SER A 141 2.06 -1.88 10.71
CA SER A 141 1.09 -2.21 9.65
C SER A 141 0.44 -0.95 9.08
N LEU A 142 -0.18 -1.08 7.91
CA LEU A 142 -1.05 -0.04 7.38
C LEU A 142 -2.23 0.17 8.32
N ASN A 143 -2.67 1.43 8.41
CA ASN A 143 -3.93 1.80 9.02
C ASN A 143 -4.79 2.49 7.97
N PHE A 144 -6.08 2.21 7.95
CA PHE A 144 -7.05 2.82 7.05
C PHE A 144 -8.06 3.65 7.85
N ILE A 145 -8.42 4.82 7.35
CA ILE A 145 -9.64 5.50 7.80
C ILE A 145 -10.79 4.91 6.97
N ARG A 146 -11.57 4.02 7.57
CA ARG A 146 -12.63 3.27 6.88
C ARG A 146 -13.65 4.20 6.22
N CYS A 147 -14.06 3.89 5.00
CA CYS A 147 -14.99 4.68 4.17
C CYS A 147 -14.44 6.02 3.64
N SER A 148 -13.20 6.41 3.94
CA SER A 148 -12.65 7.69 3.52
C SER A 148 -12.43 7.83 2.01
N HIS A 149 -12.45 6.74 1.25
CA HIS A 149 -12.41 6.79 -0.21
C HIS A 149 -13.59 7.56 -0.81
N LYS A 150 -14.71 7.66 -0.07
CA LYS A 150 -15.92 8.40 -0.48
C LYS A 150 -15.79 9.92 -0.35
N PHE A 151 -14.72 10.42 0.25
CA PHE A 151 -14.46 11.87 0.34
C PHE A 151 -13.99 12.47 -1.00
N GLY A 152 -13.67 11.63 -1.99
CA GLY A 152 -12.97 12.06 -3.18
C GLY A 152 -11.50 12.35 -2.90
N ARG A 153 -10.85 13.09 -3.79
CA ARG A 153 -9.46 13.49 -3.66
C ARG A 153 -9.31 14.60 -2.63
N ILE A 154 -8.42 14.41 -1.69
CA ILE A 154 -7.96 15.45 -0.74
C ILE A 154 -6.62 16.00 -1.25
N ASP A 155 -6.47 17.32 -1.21
CA ASP A 155 -5.20 17.93 -1.57
C ASP A 155 -4.08 17.49 -0.64
N HIS A 156 -2.91 17.25 -1.24
CA HIS A 156 -1.70 16.94 -0.49
C HIS A 156 -0.86 18.20 -0.35
N VAL A 157 -0.45 18.48 0.88
CA VAL A 157 0.28 19.69 1.26
C VAL A 157 1.59 19.33 1.97
N PRO A 158 2.59 20.22 1.97
CA PRO A 158 3.79 20.02 2.78
C PRO A 158 3.42 19.87 4.26
N THR A 159 3.84 18.76 4.87
CA THR A 159 3.57 18.43 6.27
C THR A 159 4.88 18.05 6.94
N GLY A 160 5.52 19.00 7.60
CA GLY A 160 6.86 18.82 8.14
C GLY A 160 7.87 18.49 7.03
N HIS A 161 8.45 17.28 7.08
CA HIS A 161 9.41 16.80 6.09
C HIS A 161 8.78 15.94 4.98
N SER A 162 7.47 15.73 5.02
CA SER A 162 6.73 14.94 4.02
C SER A 162 5.74 15.79 3.23
N ASN A 163 5.04 15.14 2.31
CA ASN A 163 3.88 15.68 1.62
C ASN A 163 2.73 14.69 1.85
N SER A 164 1.69 15.11 2.54
CA SER A 164 0.60 14.24 2.99
C SER A 164 -0.76 14.89 2.76
N ALA A 165 -1.84 14.14 2.95
CA ALA A 165 -3.19 14.70 2.87
C ALA A 165 -3.33 15.86 3.85
N ASP A 166 -4.05 16.90 3.44
CA ASP A 166 -4.24 18.10 4.24
C ASP A 166 -4.67 17.76 5.68
N PRO A 167 -3.88 18.18 6.69
CA PRO A 167 -4.10 17.83 8.09
C PRO A 167 -5.46 18.24 8.66
N GLU A 168 -6.09 19.28 8.12
CA GLU A 168 -7.43 19.70 8.55
C GLU A 168 -8.45 18.62 8.20
N TYR A 169 -8.44 18.15 6.95
CA TYR A 169 -9.32 17.06 6.51
C TYR A 169 -9.04 15.75 7.23
N VAL A 170 -7.76 15.42 7.43
CA VAL A 170 -7.37 14.22 8.19
C VAL A 170 -7.88 14.29 9.64
N THR A 171 -7.74 15.44 10.29
CA THR A 171 -8.23 15.64 11.67
C THR A 171 -9.74 15.44 11.76
N GLU A 172 -10.50 15.98 10.81
CA GLU A 172 -11.96 15.80 10.79
C GLU A 172 -12.35 14.35 10.48
N ALA A 173 -11.62 13.69 9.60
CA ALA A 173 -11.83 12.28 9.32
C ALA A 173 -11.59 11.39 10.55
N LEU A 174 -10.51 11.63 11.28
CA LEU A 174 -10.15 10.89 12.50
C LEU A 174 -11.18 11.04 13.65
N LYS A 175 -11.91 12.17 13.70
CA LYS A 175 -12.97 12.38 14.68
C LYS A 175 -14.25 11.59 14.36
N ARG A 176 -14.50 11.27 13.09
CA ARG A 176 -15.82 10.79 12.62
C ARG A 176 -15.79 9.35 12.11
N TYR A 177 -14.63 8.85 11.73
CA TYR A 177 -14.48 7.56 11.07
C TYR A 177 -13.51 6.67 11.84
N GLU A 178 -13.76 5.38 11.76
CA GLU A 178 -12.96 4.37 12.43
C GLU A 178 -11.60 4.20 11.74
N VAL A 179 -10.55 4.15 12.54
CA VAL A 179 -9.21 3.74 12.11
C VAL A 179 -9.08 2.23 12.28
N VAL A 180 -8.82 1.53 11.18
CA VAL A 180 -8.72 0.07 11.18
C VAL A 180 -7.30 -0.35 10.80
N PRO A 181 -6.61 -1.15 11.65
CA PRO A 181 -5.30 -1.70 11.31
C PRO A 181 -5.43 -2.83 10.29
N CYS A 182 -4.52 -2.85 9.32
CA CYS A 182 -4.42 -3.90 8.31
C CYS A 182 -3.56 -5.05 8.84
N ILE A 183 -4.19 -6.08 9.39
CA ILE A 183 -3.52 -7.25 9.95
C ILE A 183 -3.43 -8.34 8.87
N LEU A 184 -2.22 -8.73 8.50
CA LEU A 184 -1.95 -9.70 7.44
C LEU A 184 -0.94 -10.74 7.90
N ASN A 185 -1.11 -11.97 7.44
CA ASN A 185 -0.07 -12.99 7.46
C ASN A 185 0.69 -12.97 6.12
N PRO A 186 1.92 -13.51 6.06
CA PRO A 186 2.62 -13.67 4.79
C PRO A 186 1.75 -14.40 3.75
N GLY A 187 1.70 -13.88 2.53
CA GLY A 187 0.84 -14.38 1.45
C GLY A 187 -0.57 -13.78 1.41
N ASP A 188 -1.04 -13.16 2.49
CA ASP A 188 -2.27 -12.38 2.46
C ASP A 188 -2.07 -11.10 1.63
N ALA A 189 -3.14 -10.63 1.01
CA ALA A 189 -3.15 -9.36 0.30
C ALA A 189 -4.29 -8.46 0.77
N VAL A 190 -4.02 -7.16 0.78
CA VAL A 190 -5.05 -6.12 0.91
C VAL A 190 -5.21 -5.39 -0.41
N VAL A 191 -6.45 -5.20 -0.83
CA VAL A 191 -6.82 -4.41 -2.00
C VAL A 191 -7.53 -3.15 -1.51
N PHE A 192 -7.08 -1.98 -1.94
CA PHE A 192 -7.69 -0.73 -1.49
C PHE A 192 -7.75 0.35 -2.57
N HIS A 193 -8.76 1.20 -2.44
CA HIS A 193 -9.08 2.29 -3.35
C HIS A 193 -8.02 3.40 -3.25
N CYS A 194 -7.63 4.01 -4.36
CA CYS A 194 -6.61 5.05 -4.42
C CYS A 194 -6.94 6.32 -3.59
N ASN A 195 -8.22 6.57 -3.32
CA ASN A 195 -8.70 7.67 -2.44
C ASN A 195 -8.84 7.26 -0.98
N LEU A 196 -8.56 6.01 -0.60
CA LEU A 196 -8.62 5.61 0.81
C LEU A 196 -7.50 6.27 1.59
N LEU A 197 -7.83 7.06 2.62
CA LEU A 197 -6.84 7.61 3.53
C LEU A 197 -6.16 6.48 4.30
N HIS A 198 -4.85 6.41 4.16
CA HIS A 198 -4.04 5.41 4.83
C HIS A 198 -2.69 5.95 5.28
N GLY A 199 -2.10 5.26 6.23
CA GLY A 199 -0.82 5.61 6.80
C GLY A 199 -0.25 4.43 7.58
N SER A 200 0.89 4.61 8.24
CA SER A 200 1.46 3.56 9.11
C SER A 200 2.31 4.16 10.21
N GLY A 201 2.28 3.53 11.37
CA GLY A 201 3.12 3.88 12.51
C GLY A 201 4.55 3.32 12.41
N PRO A 202 5.35 3.49 13.48
CA PRO A 202 6.68 2.91 13.60
C PRO A 202 6.64 1.38 13.72
N ASN A 203 7.80 0.74 13.57
CA ASN A 203 7.99 -0.66 13.95
C ASN A 203 8.63 -0.72 15.35
N LEU A 204 7.84 -1.10 16.33
CA LEU A 204 8.27 -1.18 17.74
C LEU A 204 8.83 -2.56 18.11
N THR A 205 8.91 -3.49 17.14
CA THR A 205 9.31 -4.88 17.38
C THR A 205 10.76 -5.13 17.00
N GLU A 206 11.28 -6.27 17.43
CA GLU A 206 12.63 -6.76 17.10
C GLU A 206 12.71 -7.48 15.74
N LYS A 207 11.61 -7.52 14.97
CA LYS A 207 11.55 -8.17 13.66
C LYS A 207 11.29 -7.14 12.57
N HIS A 208 11.89 -7.33 11.39
CA HIS A 208 11.58 -6.49 10.23
C HIS A 208 10.14 -6.73 9.73
N ARG A 209 9.58 -5.74 9.06
CA ARG A 209 8.28 -5.82 8.38
C ARG A 209 8.44 -5.41 6.92
N SER A 210 8.02 -6.27 6.00
CA SER A 210 8.11 -6.04 4.56
C SER A 210 6.76 -6.26 3.87
N LEU A 211 6.39 -5.30 3.03
CA LEU A 211 5.14 -5.25 2.27
C LEU A 211 5.44 -4.85 0.83
N ILE A 212 5.00 -5.65 -0.13
CA ILE A 212 4.98 -5.26 -1.54
C ILE A 212 3.70 -4.48 -1.80
N MET A 213 3.83 -3.35 -2.48
CA MET A 213 2.72 -2.52 -2.94
C MET A 213 2.75 -2.44 -4.45
N LEU A 214 1.65 -2.76 -5.08
CA LEU A 214 1.43 -2.72 -6.53
C LEU A 214 0.30 -1.74 -6.81
N SER A 215 0.55 -0.77 -7.67
CA SER A 215 -0.46 0.19 -8.09
C SER A 215 -0.81 -0.04 -9.55
N LEU A 216 -2.09 -0.26 -9.79
CA LEU A 216 -2.65 -0.61 -11.09
C LEU A 216 -3.69 0.45 -11.47
N ILE A 217 -3.58 0.92 -12.69
CA ILE A 217 -4.40 2.00 -13.24
C ILE A 217 -5.13 1.52 -14.49
N HIS A 218 -6.35 2.02 -14.71
CA HIS A 218 -7.02 1.90 -16.01
C HIS A 218 -6.24 2.66 -17.10
N ILE A 219 -6.18 2.06 -18.27
CA ILE A 219 -5.61 2.66 -19.49
C ILE A 219 -6.67 3.52 -20.17
#